data_9bb60c53c77fe16b142a7a6ca270aec6
#
_entry.id   9bb60c53c77fe16b142a7a6ca270aec6
#
_cell.length_a   1.000
_cell.length_b   1.000
_cell.length_c   1.000
_cell.angle_alpha   90.00
_cell.angle_beta   90.00
_cell.angle_gamma   90.00
#
_symmetry.space_group_name_H-M   'P 1'
#
loop_
_entity.id
_entity.type
_entity.pdbx_description
1 polymer ?
#
loop_
_entity_poly.entity_id
_entity_poly.type
_entity_poly.pdbx_seq_one_letter_code
_entity_poly.pdbx_strand_id
1 'polypeptide(L)'
;MAGVALLLGSAIYRLTPMAVSAFSFEFRWYHTIALALVVFFMAYVEGYRAFQQGFSPRVAARARYLKHQGRLSHAIFAPLFCMGFFHATRRRQITSISVTAGIIVLVLLVRLLDQPWRGIVDAGVVIGLVWGLASLVLFGIQALSSKPFPYSPEVPERKVVS
;
A
#
# COMPACT_ATOMS: atom_id res chain seq x y z
N MET A 1 9.08 2.62 -8.35
CA MET A 1 7.94 1.69 -8.30
C MET A 1 8.36 0.29 -7.85
N ALA A 2 9.38 -0.32 -8.47
CA ALA A 2 9.82 -1.68 -8.08
C ALA A 2 10.03 -1.84 -6.56
N GLY A 3 10.69 -0.91 -5.89
CA GLY A 3 10.89 -0.97 -4.45
C GLY A 3 9.59 -0.97 -3.63
N VAL A 4 8.56 -0.23 -4.06
CA VAL A 4 7.25 -0.25 -3.38
C VAL A 4 6.55 -1.59 -3.62
N ALA A 5 6.63 -2.13 -4.85
CA ALA A 5 6.07 -3.44 -5.16
C ALA A 5 6.78 -4.55 -4.37
N LEU A 6 8.10 -4.48 -4.20
CA LEU A 6 8.86 -5.41 -3.37
C LEU A 6 8.47 -5.33 -1.89
N LEU A 7 8.25 -4.13 -1.35
CA LEU A 7 7.76 -3.95 0.03
C LEU A 7 6.39 -4.61 0.22
N LEU A 8 5.44 -4.35 -0.69
CA LEU A 8 4.11 -4.99 -0.64
C LEU A 8 4.22 -6.51 -0.81
N GLY A 9 4.99 -7.00 -1.77
CA GLY A 9 5.22 -8.42 -2.00
C GLY A 9 5.85 -9.12 -0.79
N SER A 10 6.83 -8.48 -0.13
CA SER A 10 7.43 -9.02 1.09
C SER A 10 6.45 -9.09 2.26
N ALA A 11 5.56 -8.11 2.38
CA ALA A 11 4.51 -8.12 3.40
C ALA A 11 3.51 -9.26 3.14
N ILE A 12 3.06 -9.44 1.90
CA ILE A 12 2.20 -10.56 1.50
C ILE A 12 2.87 -11.89 1.83
N TYR A 13 4.14 -12.07 1.43
CA TYR A 13 4.89 -13.30 1.69
C TYR A 13 4.98 -13.63 3.18
N ARG A 14 5.19 -12.64 4.03
CA ARG A 14 5.31 -12.81 5.49
C ARG A 14 3.98 -13.06 6.18
N LEU A 15 2.88 -12.46 5.72
CA LEU A 15 1.56 -12.58 6.33
C LEU A 15 0.81 -13.83 5.87
N THR A 16 1.05 -14.30 4.65
CA THR A 16 0.37 -15.49 4.09
C THR A 16 0.46 -16.73 4.98
N PRO A 17 1.63 -17.13 5.53
CA PRO A 17 1.72 -18.28 6.42
C PRO A 17 0.87 -18.11 7.70
N MET A 18 0.80 -16.87 8.24
CA MET A 18 -0.02 -16.56 9.42
C MET A 18 -1.51 -16.68 9.11
N ALA A 19 -1.93 -16.18 7.95
CA ALA A 19 -3.31 -16.31 7.47
C ALA A 19 -3.69 -17.77 7.25
N VAL A 20 -2.81 -18.56 6.60
CA VAL A 20 -3.06 -19.98 6.33
C VAL A 20 -3.07 -20.80 7.62
N SER A 21 -2.21 -20.51 8.59
CA SER A 21 -2.18 -21.24 9.86
C SER A 21 -3.48 -21.16 10.65
N ALA A 22 -4.31 -20.13 10.43
CA ALA A 22 -5.62 -20.06 11.06
C ALA A 22 -6.54 -21.22 10.66
N PHE A 23 -6.43 -21.73 9.43
CA PHE A 23 -7.25 -22.83 8.94
C PHE A 23 -6.86 -24.21 9.56
N SER A 24 -5.77 -24.28 10.30
CA SER A 24 -5.37 -25.48 11.06
C SER A 24 -6.09 -25.56 12.39
N PHE A 25 -6.82 -24.54 12.81
CA PHE A 25 -7.62 -24.51 14.03
C PHE A 25 -9.08 -24.87 13.72
N GLU A 26 -9.81 -25.33 14.73
CA GLU A 26 -11.23 -25.65 14.58
C GLU A 26 -12.04 -24.39 14.26
N PHE A 27 -12.46 -24.28 13.02
CA PHE A 27 -13.32 -23.18 12.57
C PHE A 27 -14.78 -23.47 12.92
N ARG A 28 -15.33 -22.65 13.83
CA ARG A 28 -16.76 -22.62 14.07
C ARG A 28 -17.45 -21.68 13.07
N TRP A 29 -18.75 -21.84 12.89
CA TRP A 29 -19.55 -21.05 11.92
C TRP A 29 -19.35 -19.52 12.04
N TYR A 30 -19.19 -19.00 13.26
CA TYR A 30 -18.93 -17.57 13.47
C TYR A 30 -17.54 -17.12 13.00
N HIS A 31 -16.54 -17.96 13.03
CA HIS A 31 -15.21 -17.65 12.46
C HIS A 31 -15.29 -17.54 10.94
N THR A 32 -16.11 -18.37 10.27
CA THR A 32 -16.31 -18.30 8.82
C THR A 32 -17.01 -16.99 8.43
N ILE A 33 -18.04 -16.58 9.19
CA ILE A 33 -18.72 -15.31 8.98
C ILE A 33 -17.75 -14.14 9.21
N ALA A 34 -16.99 -14.17 10.30
CA ALA A 34 -16.00 -13.13 10.60
C ALA A 34 -14.94 -13.02 9.50
N LEU A 35 -14.43 -14.15 9.00
CA LEU A 35 -13.49 -14.19 7.87
C LEU A 35 -14.09 -13.53 6.63
N ALA A 36 -15.32 -13.90 6.24
CA ALA A 36 -15.99 -13.33 5.08
C ALA A 36 -16.18 -11.81 5.21
N LEU A 37 -16.62 -11.36 6.39
CA LEU A 37 -16.79 -9.92 6.66
C LEU A 37 -15.47 -9.16 6.63
N VAL A 38 -14.42 -9.68 7.28
CA VAL A 38 -13.10 -9.04 7.31
C VAL A 38 -12.49 -9.00 5.92
N VAL A 39 -12.56 -10.09 5.15
CA VAL A 39 -12.05 -10.14 3.78
C VAL A 39 -12.78 -9.14 2.88
N PHE A 40 -14.11 -9.09 2.93
CA PHE A 40 -14.89 -8.14 2.14
C PHE A 40 -14.59 -6.68 2.53
N PHE A 41 -14.56 -6.41 3.83
CA PHE A 41 -14.26 -5.08 4.36
C PHE A 41 -12.86 -4.62 3.95
N MET A 42 -11.83 -5.47 4.12
CA MET A 42 -10.45 -5.14 3.77
C MET A 42 -10.26 -5.02 2.25
N ALA A 43 -10.88 -5.87 1.44
CA ALA A 43 -10.85 -5.72 -0.02
C ALA A 43 -11.43 -4.37 -0.45
N TYR A 44 -12.53 -3.94 0.16
CA TYR A 44 -13.16 -2.67 -0.17
C TYR A 44 -12.38 -1.46 0.37
N VAL A 45 -12.08 -1.43 1.66
CA VAL A 45 -11.47 -0.26 2.32
C VAL A 45 -10.00 -0.13 1.97
N GLU A 46 -9.25 -1.20 2.11
CA GLU A 46 -7.81 -1.19 1.88
C GLU A 46 -7.49 -1.39 0.39
N GLY A 47 -8.03 -2.41 -0.25
CA GLY A 47 -7.76 -2.70 -1.65
C GLY A 47 -8.29 -1.63 -2.59
N TYR A 48 -9.58 -1.41 -2.59
CA TYR A 48 -10.22 -0.50 -3.54
C TYR A 48 -10.02 0.97 -3.15
N ARG A 49 -10.43 1.38 -1.96
CA ARG A 49 -10.46 2.79 -1.57
C ARG A 49 -9.07 3.34 -1.25
N ALA A 50 -8.27 2.65 -0.44
CA ALA A 50 -6.96 3.14 -0.03
C ALA A 50 -5.91 2.95 -1.13
N PHE A 51 -5.77 1.75 -1.69
CA PHE A 51 -4.78 1.47 -2.73
C PHE A 51 -5.21 1.98 -4.10
N GLN A 52 -6.31 1.48 -4.65
CA GLN A 52 -6.66 1.74 -6.05
C GLN A 52 -7.02 3.21 -6.31
N GLN A 53 -7.82 3.84 -5.44
CA GLN A 53 -8.20 5.25 -5.62
C GLN A 53 -7.18 6.22 -5.02
N GLY A 54 -6.41 5.80 -4.03
CA GLY A 54 -5.53 6.68 -3.28
C GLY A 54 -4.05 6.50 -3.58
N PHE A 55 -3.50 5.39 -3.19
CA PHE A 55 -2.05 5.15 -3.14
C PHE A 55 -1.43 4.89 -4.51
N SER A 56 -1.97 3.92 -5.26
CA SER A 56 -1.37 3.41 -6.50
C SER A 56 -1.24 4.48 -7.60
N PRO A 57 -2.26 5.31 -7.91
CA PRO A 57 -2.12 6.34 -8.94
C PRO A 57 -1.10 7.41 -8.56
N ARG A 58 -0.97 7.75 -7.28
CA ARG A 58 0.01 8.75 -6.80
C ARG A 58 1.44 8.22 -6.86
N VAL A 59 1.67 6.97 -6.45
CA VAL A 59 2.97 6.30 -6.57
C VAL A 59 3.39 6.24 -8.04
N ALA A 60 2.46 5.91 -8.93
CA ALA A 60 2.70 5.86 -10.36
C ALA A 60 3.04 7.24 -10.96
N ALA A 61 2.31 8.30 -10.58
CA ALA A 61 2.60 9.68 -10.98
C ALA A 61 4.00 10.13 -10.52
N ARG A 62 4.38 9.83 -9.28
CA ARG A 62 5.70 10.14 -8.73
C ARG A 62 6.83 9.36 -9.39
N ALA A 63 6.58 8.09 -9.73
CA ALA A 63 7.55 7.28 -10.46
C ALA A 63 7.79 7.83 -11.87
N ARG A 64 6.73 8.29 -12.55
CA ARG A 64 6.83 8.98 -13.84
C ARG A 64 7.60 10.29 -13.72
N TYR A 65 7.34 11.09 -12.71
CA TYR A 65 8.08 12.32 -12.45
C TYR A 65 9.58 12.07 -12.26
N LEU A 66 9.97 11.04 -11.49
CA LEU A 66 11.37 10.63 -11.32
C LEU A 66 12.03 10.22 -12.63
N LYS A 67 11.31 9.51 -13.49
CA LYS A 67 11.83 9.09 -14.81
C LYS A 67 12.21 10.28 -15.67
N HIS A 68 11.44 11.37 -15.60
CA HIS A 68 11.69 12.57 -16.43
C HIS A 68 12.72 13.54 -15.81
N GLN A 69 12.94 13.52 -14.51
CA GLN A 69 13.87 14.46 -13.85
C GLN A 69 15.27 13.91 -13.54
N GLY A 70 15.56 12.64 -13.81
CA GLY A 70 16.90 12.05 -13.98
C GLY A 70 17.96 12.21 -12.87
N ARG A 71 17.62 12.52 -11.61
CA ARG A 71 18.59 12.65 -10.53
C ARG A 71 18.84 11.31 -9.82
N LEU A 72 20.08 10.81 -9.90
CA LEU A 72 20.53 9.54 -9.29
C LEU A 72 20.29 9.47 -7.78
N SER A 73 20.40 10.60 -7.05
CA SER A 73 20.14 10.66 -5.61
C SER A 73 18.69 10.28 -5.23
N HIS A 74 17.72 10.50 -6.13
CA HIS A 74 16.34 10.11 -5.92
C HIS A 74 16.09 8.62 -6.21
N ALA A 75 16.99 7.95 -6.92
CA ALA A 75 16.84 6.53 -7.24
C ALA A 75 17.04 5.63 -6.00
N ILE A 76 17.98 5.98 -5.12
CA ILE A 76 18.27 5.24 -3.88
C ILE A 76 17.08 5.34 -2.90
N PHE A 77 16.50 6.54 -2.78
CA PHE A 77 15.33 6.79 -1.92
C PHE A 77 13.99 6.73 -2.67
N ALA A 78 14.00 6.15 -3.88
CA ALA A 78 12.80 6.08 -4.74
C ALA A 78 11.56 5.49 -4.06
N PRO A 79 11.62 4.41 -3.25
CA PRO A 79 10.46 3.91 -2.54
C PRO A 79 9.85 4.95 -1.60
N LEU A 80 10.65 5.58 -0.76
CA LEU A 80 10.23 6.59 0.21
C LEU A 80 9.71 7.87 -0.48
N PHE A 81 10.35 8.27 -1.59
CA PHE A 81 9.86 9.35 -2.43
C PHE A 81 8.49 9.03 -3.03
N CYS A 82 8.33 7.84 -3.61
CA CYS A 82 7.06 7.39 -4.20
C CYS A 82 5.94 7.30 -3.16
N MET A 83 6.26 6.90 -1.93
CA MET A 83 5.30 6.84 -0.81
C MET A 83 4.95 8.23 -0.24
N GLY A 84 5.68 9.29 -0.62
CA GLY A 84 5.37 10.67 -0.22
C GLY A 84 5.99 11.11 1.10
N PHE A 85 7.07 10.47 1.57
CA PHE A 85 7.81 10.89 2.76
C PHE A 85 8.72 12.09 2.49
N PHE A 86 9.27 12.20 1.25
CA PHE A 86 10.18 13.27 0.85
C PHE A 86 9.64 14.00 -0.39
N HIS A 87 9.99 15.28 -0.49
CA HIS A 87 9.58 16.16 -1.60
C HIS A 87 8.09 16.05 -1.94
N ALA A 88 7.27 16.07 -0.88
CA ALA A 88 5.83 16.10 -0.97
C ALA A 88 5.31 17.37 -0.31
N THR A 89 4.10 17.77 -0.63
CA THR A 89 3.41 18.83 0.10
C THR A 89 3.28 18.47 1.58
N ARG A 90 3.35 19.45 2.48
CA ARG A 90 3.32 19.22 3.94
C ARG A 90 2.11 18.38 4.36
N ARG A 91 0.94 18.66 3.77
CA ARG A 91 -0.28 17.87 3.99
C ARG A 91 -0.07 16.39 3.63
N ARG A 92 0.61 16.11 2.52
CA ARG A 92 0.86 14.74 2.06
C ARG A 92 1.85 14.00 2.96
N GLN A 93 2.90 14.68 3.42
CA GLN A 93 3.86 14.10 4.36
C GLN A 93 3.18 13.69 5.66
N ILE A 94 2.36 14.58 6.25
CA ILE A 94 1.60 14.28 7.46
C ILE A 94 0.70 13.05 7.23
N THR A 95 -0.03 13.00 6.12
CA THR A 95 -0.88 11.84 5.78
C THR A 95 -0.06 10.56 5.68
N SER A 96 1.09 10.57 5.00
CA SER A 96 1.93 9.38 4.86
C SER A 96 2.48 8.89 6.19
N ILE A 97 2.94 9.80 7.05
CA ILE A 97 3.45 9.47 8.40
C ILE A 97 2.31 8.93 9.28
N SER A 98 1.15 9.59 9.29
CA SER A 98 0.00 9.16 10.10
C SER A 98 -0.51 7.78 9.69
N VAL A 99 -0.62 7.52 8.37
CA VAL A 99 -1.03 6.19 7.87
C VAL A 99 0.00 5.13 8.25
N THR A 100 1.30 5.41 8.11
CA THR A 100 2.35 4.47 8.49
C THR A 100 2.34 4.18 9.99
N ALA A 101 2.22 5.21 10.82
CA ALA A 101 2.09 5.05 12.27
C ALA A 101 0.84 4.22 12.63
N GLY A 102 -0.30 4.50 12.00
CA GLY A 102 -1.53 3.74 12.18
C GLY A 102 -1.37 2.26 11.81
N ILE A 103 -0.68 1.96 10.70
CA ILE A 103 -0.37 0.58 10.29
C ILE A 103 0.51 -0.12 11.34
N ILE A 104 1.54 0.56 11.86
CA ILE A 104 2.42 -0.01 12.89
C ILE A 104 1.63 -0.36 14.16
N VAL A 105 0.79 0.57 14.62
CA VAL A 105 -0.09 0.34 15.79
C VAL A 105 -1.03 -0.83 15.53
N LEU A 106 -1.67 -0.89 14.36
CA LEU A 106 -2.56 -2.00 13.99
C LEU A 106 -1.83 -3.34 13.99
N VAL A 107 -0.63 -3.41 13.42
CA VAL A 107 0.20 -4.63 13.42
C VAL A 107 0.53 -5.08 14.85
N LEU A 108 0.86 -4.15 15.75
CA LEU A 108 1.12 -4.47 17.16
C LEU A 108 -0.13 -5.00 17.85
N LEU A 109 -1.30 -4.41 17.61
CA LEU A 109 -2.57 -4.87 18.18
C LEU A 109 -2.95 -6.27 17.67
N VAL A 110 -2.80 -6.50 16.35
CA VAL A 110 -3.10 -7.82 15.75
C VAL A 110 -2.18 -8.91 16.29
N ARG A 111 -0.93 -8.58 16.64
CA ARG A 111 -0.01 -9.54 17.26
C ARG A 111 -0.45 -10.00 18.66
N LEU A 112 -1.30 -9.25 19.35
CA LEU A 112 -1.84 -9.62 20.66
C LEU A 112 -3.05 -10.56 20.55
N LEU A 113 -3.59 -10.76 19.35
CA LEU A 113 -4.72 -11.65 19.11
C LEU A 113 -4.25 -13.11 19.06
N ASP A 114 -5.02 -13.98 19.71
CA ASP A 114 -4.85 -15.42 19.61
C ASP A 114 -5.41 -15.96 18.29
N GLN A 115 -4.94 -17.15 17.88
CA GLN A 115 -5.54 -17.87 16.76
C GLN A 115 -6.93 -18.43 17.17
N PRO A 116 -7.91 -18.46 16.26
CA PRO A 116 -7.85 -18.16 14.81
C PRO A 116 -8.06 -16.67 14.43
N TRP A 117 -8.36 -15.80 15.39
CA TRP A 117 -8.72 -14.39 15.13
C TRP A 117 -7.62 -13.61 14.42
N ARG A 118 -6.37 -13.82 14.85
CA ARG A 118 -5.20 -13.21 14.21
C ARG A 118 -5.13 -13.57 12.74
N GLY A 119 -5.25 -14.85 12.41
CA GLY A 119 -5.18 -15.29 11.02
C GLY A 119 -6.35 -14.83 10.15
N ILE A 120 -7.55 -14.62 10.75
CA ILE A 120 -8.70 -14.02 10.06
C ILE A 120 -8.38 -12.58 9.64
N VAL A 121 -7.78 -11.79 10.53
CA VAL A 121 -7.37 -10.40 10.21
C VAL A 121 -6.24 -10.41 9.19
N ASP A 122 -5.21 -11.23 9.38
CA ASP A 122 -4.08 -11.35 8.45
C ASP A 122 -4.54 -11.77 7.05
N ALA A 123 -5.54 -12.66 6.93
CA ALA A 123 -6.13 -13.04 5.64
C ALA A 123 -6.79 -11.84 4.92
N GLY A 124 -7.53 -11.02 5.66
CA GLY A 124 -8.11 -9.79 5.11
C GLY A 124 -7.05 -8.82 4.62
N VAL A 125 -6.00 -8.59 5.42
CA VAL A 125 -4.87 -7.72 5.06
C VAL A 125 -4.14 -8.24 3.82
N VAL A 126 -3.87 -9.55 3.73
CA VAL A 126 -3.24 -10.16 2.55
C VAL A 126 -4.05 -9.89 1.30
N ILE A 127 -5.37 -10.04 1.34
CA ILE A 127 -6.24 -9.76 0.19
C ILE A 127 -6.20 -8.28 -0.19
N GLY A 128 -6.26 -7.37 0.78
CA GLY A 128 -6.11 -5.92 0.56
C GLY A 128 -4.77 -5.57 -0.11
N LEU A 129 -3.66 -6.16 0.37
CA LEU A 129 -2.33 -5.96 -0.18
C LEU A 129 -2.16 -6.55 -1.59
N VAL A 130 -2.74 -7.72 -1.87
CA VAL A 130 -2.74 -8.32 -3.21
C VAL A 130 -3.47 -7.42 -4.20
N TRP A 131 -4.64 -6.91 -3.81
CA TRP A 131 -5.38 -5.92 -4.60
C TRP A 131 -4.54 -4.64 -4.82
N GLY A 132 -3.90 -4.16 -3.74
CA GLY A 132 -3.01 -3.01 -3.78
C GLY A 132 -1.84 -3.20 -4.75
N LEU A 133 -1.18 -4.35 -4.71
CA LEU A 133 -0.09 -4.70 -5.61
C LEU A 133 -0.55 -4.77 -7.06
N ALA A 134 -1.69 -5.42 -7.33
CA ALA A 134 -2.27 -5.49 -8.67
C ALA A 134 -2.59 -4.08 -9.22
N SER A 135 -3.24 -3.23 -8.41
CA SER A 135 -3.54 -1.85 -8.80
C SER A 135 -2.27 -1.03 -9.02
N LEU A 136 -1.24 -1.20 -8.19
CA LEU A 136 0.05 -0.53 -8.36
C LEU A 136 0.73 -0.89 -9.68
N VAL A 137 0.70 -2.17 -10.05
CA VAL A 137 1.26 -2.65 -11.31
C VAL A 137 0.50 -2.05 -12.50
N LEU A 138 -0.85 -2.09 -12.47
CA LEU A 138 -1.69 -1.53 -13.53
C LEU A 138 -1.45 -0.03 -13.74
N PHE A 139 -1.51 0.77 -12.66
CA PHE A 139 -1.23 2.21 -12.74
C PHE A 139 0.22 2.49 -13.14
N GLY A 140 1.15 1.62 -12.75
CA GLY A 140 2.54 1.69 -13.15
C GLY A 140 2.74 1.54 -14.65
N ILE A 141 2.11 0.54 -15.24
CA ILE A 141 2.14 0.33 -16.70
C ILE A 141 1.54 1.55 -17.41
N GLN A 142 0.41 2.06 -16.93
CA GLN A 142 -0.23 3.26 -17.49
C GLN A 142 0.66 4.50 -17.38
N ALA A 143 1.31 4.72 -16.23
CA ALA A 143 2.19 5.87 -16.01
C ALA A 143 3.47 5.82 -16.85
N LEU A 144 3.98 4.64 -17.16
CA LEU A 144 5.18 4.44 -17.98
C LEU A 144 4.87 4.46 -19.48
N SER A 145 3.60 4.32 -19.86
CA SER A 145 3.12 4.47 -21.24
C SER A 145 3.24 5.93 -21.70
N SER A 146 3.34 6.14 -23.02
CA SER A 146 3.51 7.47 -23.64
C SER A 146 2.25 8.37 -23.53
N LYS A 147 1.13 7.86 -23.05
CA LYS A 147 -0.14 8.60 -22.91
C LYS A 147 -0.10 9.62 -21.75
N PRO A 148 -0.84 10.73 -21.84
CA PRO A 148 -0.96 11.68 -20.73
C PRO A 148 -1.55 10.97 -19.51
N PHE A 149 -0.90 11.14 -18.34
CA PHE A 149 -1.32 10.51 -17.08
C PHE A 149 -2.03 11.56 -16.24
N PRO A 150 -3.30 11.39 -15.90
CA PRO A 150 -4.16 12.44 -15.33
C PRO A 150 -3.88 12.77 -13.86
N TYR A 151 -2.98 12.04 -13.20
CA TYR A 151 -2.72 12.21 -11.76
C TYR A 151 -1.50 13.07 -11.49
N SER A 152 -1.63 14.02 -10.55
CA SER A 152 -0.54 14.90 -10.10
C SER A 152 0.44 14.17 -9.19
N PRO A 153 1.77 14.42 -9.32
CA PRO A 153 2.79 13.88 -8.42
C PRO A 153 2.79 14.54 -7.04
N GLU A 154 1.98 15.59 -6.79
CA GLU A 154 1.90 16.33 -5.52
C GLU A 154 3.29 16.76 -4.99
N VAL A 155 4.16 17.23 -5.87
CA VAL A 155 5.48 17.80 -5.52
C VAL A 155 5.32 19.29 -5.23
N PRO A 156 6.10 19.89 -4.30
CA PRO A 156 6.11 21.33 -4.12
C PRO A 156 6.52 22.03 -5.43
N GLU A 157 5.78 23.05 -5.83
CA GLU A 157 6.15 23.87 -6.99
C GLU A 157 7.50 24.53 -6.71
N ARG A 158 8.41 24.41 -7.68
CA ARG A 158 9.69 25.09 -7.65
C ARG A 158 9.39 26.58 -7.82
N LYS A 159 9.50 27.38 -6.76
CA LYS A 159 9.52 28.84 -6.91
C LYS A 159 10.70 29.16 -7.85
N VAL A 160 10.39 29.51 -9.09
CA VAL A 160 11.36 30.15 -9.97
C VAL A 160 11.59 31.52 -9.32
N VAL A 161 12.75 31.68 -8.67
CA VAL A 161 13.22 33.00 -8.23
C VAL A 161 13.61 33.68 -9.52
N SER A 162 12.76 34.60 -9.96
CA SER A 162 13.04 35.57 -11.03
C SER A 162 14.02 36.62 -10.57
#